data_46469533a2f9c35c52bcd391ec560bae
#
_entry.id   46469533a2f9c35c52bcd391ec560bae
#
_cell.length_a   1.000
_cell.length_b   1.000
_cell.length_c   1.000
_cell.angle_alpha   90.00
_cell.angle_beta   90.00
_cell.angle_gamma   90.00
#
_symmetry.space_group_name_H-M   'P 1'
#
loop_
_entity.id
_entity.type
_entity.pdbx_description
1 polymer ?
#
loop_
_entity_poly.entity_id
_entity_poly.type
_entity_poly.pdbx_seq_one_letter_code
_entity_poly.pdbx_strand_id
1 'polypeptide(L)'
;MATPLRSLINSGLDFGIDEMIDQTRMIEAWRRGNPGGARAVAVEGERASVHPADREVHKTGIVRTMAATELQFDAPRSPARSNDRVIGKIEGANSSLALKNLRGLVILIVVAFHSVLAYLGSLSSSAVPFDDPPYEWRAFPIVDSDRWFGFDIFCAWIDVYLMSLMFFLSALFTWPSLARKGSRKFLGDRTLRLGVPFVFGLIVVAPLALYPAYRVTAVDPSLVAYISHLLALPFWPNGPVWFLWLLLALTLVPAGLHRFAPHWVELLSRSSSSAAAHPGRYFIGLATAAALAYLPLALAFTPWRWSEHGPLALQLSRPLLYAVYYVAGLGVGAYGLERGLLAADGMLARRWSVWLACALACFLLWIGLTALTLAYATSAPFVLQVGADISFVLAGASGFFFMMAACLRFGAIRSPLFDNLSNNAFGIYLLHYAPLVWLQYSLLGVALSAVAKAMIVFSGALFVAWAATVALRFVPFGSRLVGESPQELANGSLAWGILARESQCERDNREPVRRISRDRDF
;
A
#
# COMPACT_ATOMS: atom_id res chain seq x y z
N MET A 1 31.37 20.53 10.90
CA MET A 1 30.33 20.01 11.82
C MET A 1 29.53 18.83 11.25
N ALA A 2 29.77 18.37 10.03
CA ALA A 2 29.05 17.23 9.41
C ALA A 2 29.72 15.85 9.66
N THR A 3 30.95 15.80 10.10
CA THR A 3 31.72 14.56 10.24
C THR A 3 31.31 13.65 11.41
N PRO A 4 30.95 14.15 12.60
CA PRO A 4 30.55 13.26 13.69
C PRO A 4 29.18 12.61 13.53
N LEU A 5 28.24 13.29 12.87
CA LEU A 5 26.90 12.71 12.62
C LEU A 5 26.94 11.58 11.58
N ARG A 6 27.80 11.72 10.57
CA ARG A 6 28.01 10.72 9.52
C ARG A 6 28.68 9.45 10.07
N SER A 7 29.63 9.60 11.00
CA SER A 7 30.28 8.48 11.69
C SER A 7 29.32 7.75 12.63
N LEU A 8 28.47 8.46 13.36
CA LEU A 8 27.48 7.90 14.27
C LEU A 8 26.38 7.12 13.53
N ILE A 9 25.91 7.63 12.39
CA ILE A 9 24.85 6.96 11.61
C ILE A 9 25.42 5.73 10.88
N ASN A 10 26.62 5.82 10.31
CA ASN A 10 27.26 4.66 9.67
C ASN A 10 27.59 3.54 10.66
N SER A 11 28.15 3.87 11.84
CA SER A 11 28.42 2.86 12.87
C SER A 11 27.14 2.24 13.44
N GLY A 12 26.02 2.99 13.52
CA GLY A 12 24.75 2.48 14.04
C GLY A 12 24.01 1.57 13.06
N LEU A 13 24.14 1.82 11.75
CA LEU A 13 23.50 0.97 10.73
C LEU A 13 24.29 -0.32 10.46
N ASP A 14 25.62 -0.26 10.48
CA ASP A 14 26.47 -1.46 10.45
C ASP A 14 26.26 -2.34 11.69
N PHE A 15 26.06 -1.75 12.87
CA PHE A 15 25.82 -2.49 14.11
C PHE A 15 24.46 -3.19 14.15
N GLY A 16 23.40 -2.60 13.59
CA GLY A 16 22.08 -3.24 13.52
C GLY A 16 22.07 -4.49 12.64
N ILE A 17 22.94 -4.54 11.65
CA ILE A 17 23.12 -5.68 10.75
C ILE A 17 23.94 -6.78 11.44
N ASP A 18 25.03 -6.43 12.13
CA ASP A 18 25.85 -7.39 12.88
C ASP A 18 25.10 -8.01 14.07
N GLU A 19 24.24 -7.27 14.73
CA GLU A 19 23.40 -7.76 15.83
C GLU A 19 22.31 -8.71 15.36
N MET A 20 21.77 -8.52 14.15
CA MET A 20 20.86 -9.46 13.50
C MET A 20 21.58 -10.79 13.17
N ILE A 21 22.86 -10.74 12.81
CA ILE A 21 23.71 -11.90 12.56
C ILE A 21 24.01 -12.64 13.86
N ASP A 22 24.31 -11.94 14.94
CA ASP A 22 24.70 -12.52 16.22
C ASP A 22 23.50 -13.13 16.96
N GLN A 23 22.32 -12.52 16.88
CA GLN A 23 21.09 -13.11 17.41
C GLN A 23 20.67 -14.38 16.66
N THR A 24 20.88 -14.44 15.34
CA THR A 24 20.61 -15.66 14.56
C THR A 24 21.58 -16.78 14.98
N ARG A 25 22.86 -16.47 15.18
CA ARG A 25 23.86 -17.42 15.71
C ARG A 25 23.55 -17.89 17.13
N MET A 26 23.05 -17.01 18.01
CA MET A 26 22.65 -17.40 19.37
C MET A 26 21.44 -18.34 19.37
N ILE A 27 20.44 -18.10 18.51
CA ILE A 27 19.26 -18.97 18.38
C ILE A 27 19.65 -20.34 17.82
N GLU A 28 20.57 -20.42 16.89
CA GLU A 28 21.10 -21.67 16.36
C GLU A 28 21.99 -22.42 17.39
N ALA A 29 22.77 -21.71 18.19
CA ALA A 29 23.53 -22.26 19.27
C ALA A 29 22.61 -22.83 20.39
N TRP A 30 21.52 -22.10 20.72
CA TRP A 30 20.50 -22.56 21.66
C TRP A 30 19.73 -23.80 21.14
N ARG A 31 19.37 -23.84 19.85
CA ARG A 31 18.74 -25.01 19.21
C ARG A 31 19.66 -26.24 19.22
N ARG A 32 20.97 -26.05 19.05
CA ARG A 32 21.97 -27.14 19.09
C ARG A 32 22.24 -27.63 20.51
N GLY A 33 22.05 -26.77 21.52
CA GLY A 33 22.28 -27.11 22.94
C GLY A 33 21.11 -27.78 23.67
N ASN A 34 19.91 -27.82 23.11
CA ASN A 34 18.71 -28.32 23.80
C ASN A 34 17.82 -29.22 22.93
N PRO A 35 18.23 -30.49 22.63
CA PRO A 35 17.44 -31.40 21.77
C PRO A 35 16.23 -32.06 22.47
N GLY A 36 15.87 -31.69 23.73
CA GLY A 36 14.93 -32.43 24.59
C GLY A 36 13.59 -31.73 24.94
N GLY A 37 13.29 -30.54 24.41
CA GLY A 37 12.17 -29.71 24.87
C GLY A 37 10.85 -29.80 24.08
N ALA A 38 10.47 -30.96 23.53
CA ALA A 38 9.19 -31.15 22.86
C ALA A 38 8.47 -32.41 23.37
N ARG A 39 7.88 -32.36 24.57
CA ARG A 39 6.81 -33.29 24.95
C ARG A 39 5.93 -32.71 26.06
N ALA A 40 4.62 -32.75 25.77
CA ALA A 40 3.48 -32.87 26.69
C ALA A 40 3.08 -31.62 27.52
N VAL A 41 1.99 -30.99 27.15
CA VAL A 41 0.88 -30.80 28.09
C VAL A 41 -0.41 -31.09 27.32
N ALA A 42 -0.94 -32.28 27.55
CA ALA A 42 -2.35 -32.60 27.39
C ALA A 42 -3.01 -32.33 28.74
N VAL A 43 -4.04 -31.55 28.83
CA VAL A 43 -4.90 -31.45 30.00
C VAL A 43 -6.34 -31.72 29.58
N GLU A 44 -6.89 -32.65 30.31
CA GLU A 44 -8.19 -33.25 30.30
C GLU A 44 -9.34 -32.25 30.28
N GLY A 45 -10.41 -32.71 29.61
CA GLY A 45 -11.70 -32.05 29.61
C GLY A 45 -12.50 -32.41 30.85
N GLU A 46 -13.40 -31.55 31.20
CA GLU A 46 -14.53 -31.89 32.06
C GLU A 46 -15.83 -31.42 31.42
N ARG A 47 -16.71 -32.40 31.21
CA ARG A 47 -18.07 -32.24 30.70
C ARG A 47 -18.97 -31.81 31.85
N ALA A 48 -19.77 -30.81 31.65
CA ALA A 48 -21.00 -30.64 32.39
C ALA A 48 -22.17 -30.38 31.42
N SER A 49 -23.01 -31.38 31.37
CA SER A 49 -24.33 -31.39 30.71
C SER A 49 -25.35 -30.74 31.63
N VAL A 50 -26.20 -29.88 31.12
CA VAL A 50 -27.56 -29.66 31.62
C VAL A 50 -28.50 -29.36 30.48
N HIS A 51 -29.58 -30.13 30.39
CA HIS A 51 -30.66 -30.12 29.43
C HIS A 51 -31.88 -29.29 29.94
N PRO A 52 -32.98 -29.14 29.21
CA PRO A 52 -33.71 -27.89 28.95
C PRO A 52 -35.04 -27.76 29.71
N ALA A 53 -35.65 -26.62 29.68
CA ALA A 53 -37.09 -26.49 29.94
C ALA A 53 -37.71 -25.25 29.26
N ASP A 54 -38.58 -25.55 28.37
CA ASP A 54 -39.85 -24.92 27.94
C ASP A 54 -40.30 -23.60 28.57
N ARG A 55 -40.73 -22.69 27.72
CA ARG A 55 -42.13 -22.19 27.75
C ARG A 55 -42.48 -21.33 26.55
N GLU A 56 -43.49 -21.81 25.84
CA GLU A 56 -44.36 -21.10 24.89
C GLU A 56 -45.20 -19.98 25.53
N VAL A 57 -45.91 -19.28 24.60
CA VAL A 57 -47.14 -18.48 24.76
C VAL A 57 -46.92 -16.96 24.68
N HIS A 58 -47.45 -16.16 23.78
CA HIS A 58 -48.73 -16.10 23.12
C HIS A 58 -48.71 -15.07 21.95
N LYS A 59 -49.54 -15.37 20.94
CA LYS A 59 -50.01 -14.50 19.83
C LYS A 59 -51.00 -13.46 20.31
N THR A 60 -51.02 -12.33 19.63
CA THR A 60 -52.20 -11.55 19.10
C THR A 60 -51.68 -10.16 18.78
N GLY A 61 -51.71 -9.59 17.61
CA GLY A 61 -52.77 -9.43 16.63
C GLY A 61 -53.46 -8.09 16.83
N ILE A 62 -53.22 -7.09 15.98
CA ILE A 62 -54.23 -6.15 15.49
C ILE A 62 -53.64 -5.27 14.39
N VAL A 63 -54.16 -5.45 13.20
CA VAL A 63 -54.04 -4.55 12.05
C VAL A 63 -54.93 -3.33 12.31
N ARG A 64 -54.39 -2.13 12.06
CA ARG A 64 -55.23 -0.96 11.81
C ARG A 64 -54.63 -0.08 10.72
N THR A 65 -55.18 -0.21 9.57
CA THR A 65 -55.14 0.68 8.42
C THR A 65 -55.84 2.00 8.79
N MET A 66 -55.14 3.13 8.68
CA MET A 66 -55.81 4.42 8.51
C MET A 66 -55.08 5.19 7.40
N ALA A 67 -55.78 5.36 6.30
CA ALA A 67 -55.44 6.28 5.24
C ALA A 67 -55.62 7.73 5.76
N ALA A 68 -54.58 8.53 5.71
CA ALA A 68 -54.65 9.98 5.81
C ALA A 68 -54.17 10.57 4.49
N THR A 69 -55.11 11.12 3.75
CA THR A 69 -54.90 11.94 2.56
C THR A 69 -54.39 13.29 3.04
N GLU A 70 -53.09 13.56 3.00
CA GLU A 70 -52.53 14.89 3.20
C GLU A 70 -52.38 15.60 1.86
N LEU A 71 -53.15 16.66 1.71
CA LEU A 71 -53.01 17.68 0.69
C LEU A 71 -51.60 18.35 0.84
N GLN A 72 -50.73 18.04 -0.09
CA GLN A 72 -49.38 18.58 -0.16
C GLN A 72 -49.43 19.99 -0.78
N PHE A 73 -49.41 21.03 0.07
CA PHE A 73 -49.15 22.40 -0.36
C PHE A 73 -47.70 22.50 -0.81
N ASP A 74 -47.50 22.66 -2.12
CA ASP A 74 -46.20 22.97 -2.70
C ASP A 74 -45.76 24.40 -2.27
N ALA A 75 -44.97 24.49 -1.20
CA ALA A 75 -44.28 25.72 -0.87
C ALA A 75 -43.17 25.97 -1.90
N PRO A 76 -42.96 27.21 -2.38
CA PRO A 76 -41.93 27.51 -3.36
C PRO A 76 -40.54 27.16 -2.82
N ARG A 77 -39.84 26.27 -3.53
CA ARG A 77 -38.47 25.84 -3.20
C ARG A 77 -37.55 27.04 -3.19
N SER A 78 -37.01 27.42 -2.04
CA SER A 78 -36.10 28.56 -1.92
C SER A 78 -34.83 28.32 -2.75
N PRO A 79 -34.34 29.32 -3.50
CA PRO A 79 -33.15 29.20 -4.35
C PRO A 79 -31.86 28.86 -3.57
N ALA A 80 -31.80 29.08 -2.26
CA ALA A 80 -30.69 28.70 -1.39
C ALA A 80 -30.43 27.19 -1.35
N ARG A 81 -31.49 26.34 -1.34
CA ARG A 81 -31.32 24.88 -1.32
C ARG A 81 -30.79 24.29 -2.64
N SER A 82 -30.96 24.98 -3.77
CA SER A 82 -30.40 24.53 -5.04
C SER A 82 -28.91 24.81 -5.15
N ASN A 83 -28.44 25.95 -4.66
CA ASN A 83 -27.02 26.31 -4.63
C ASN A 83 -26.21 25.40 -3.68
N ASP A 84 -26.72 25.09 -2.49
CA ASP A 84 -26.05 24.18 -1.56
C ASP A 84 -25.88 22.77 -2.14
N ARG A 85 -26.86 22.28 -2.92
CA ARG A 85 -26.75 20.99 -3.61
C ARG A 85 -25.73 21.00 -4.75
N VAL A 86 -25.63 22.10 -5.50
CA VAL A 86 -24.66 22.26 -6.58
C VAL A 86 -23.25 22.38 -6.02
N ILE A 87 -23.05 23.20 -4.98
CA ILE A 87 -21.76 23.35 -4.29
C ILE A 87 -21.31 22.01 -3.71
N GLY A 88 -22.16 21.31 -2.95
CA GLY A 88 -21.82 19.99 -2.38
C GLY A 88 -21.48 18.94 -3.46
N LYS A 89 -22.11 19.00 -4.66
CA LYS A 89 -21.80 18.10 -5.77
C LYS A 89 -20.44 18.40 -6.42
N ILE A 90 -20.06 19.68 -6.50
CA ILE A 90 -18.75 20.11 -7.04
C ILE A 90 -17.65 19.74 -6.04
N GLU A 91 -17.84 19.96 -4.75
CA GLU A 91 -16.88 19.62 -3.70
C GLU A 91 -16.64 18.11 -3.61
N GLY A 92 -17.70 17.31 -3.74
CA GLY A 92 -17.60 15.87 -3.80
C GLY A 92 -16.83 15.36 -5.02
N ALA A 93 -17.02 15.96 -6.18
CA ALA A 93 -16.26 15.65 -7.37
C ALA A 93 -14.75 15.96 -7.18
N ASN A 94 -14.42 17.04 -6.45
CA ASN A 94 -13.03 17.43 -6.17
C ASN A 94 -12.34 16.46 -5.20
N SER A 95 -13.00 16.02 -4.13
CA SER A 95 -12.46 15.02 -3.19
C SER A 95 -12.18 13.69 -3.90
N SER A 96 -13.11 13.23 -4.72
CA SER A 96 -12.96 12.00 -5.50
C SER A 96 -11.81 12.07 -6.49
N LEU A 97 -11.63 13.22 -7.18
CA LEU A 97 -10.52 13.46 -8.10
C LEU A 97 -9.17 13.52 -7.36
N ALA A 98 -9.12 14.21 -6.22
CA ALA A 98 -7.92 14.28 -5.38
C ALA A 98 -7.46 12.88 -4.93
N LEU A 99 -8.39 12.03 -4.47
CA LEU A 99 -8.09 10.65 -4.08
C LEU A 99 -7.64 9.77 -5.26
N LYS A 100 -8.20 9.99 -6.45
CA LYS A 100 -7.75 9.32 -7.67
C LYS A 100 -6.30 9.70 -7.99
N ASN A 101 -5.97 10.99 -7.94
CA ASN A 101 -4.62 11.49 -8.20
C ASN A 101 -3.62 11.04 -7.11
N LEU A 102 -4.06 10.96 -5.84
CA LEU A 102 -3.23 10.45 -4.76
C LEU A 102 -2.79 9.00 -5.00
N ARG A 103 -3.65 8.15 -5.56
CA ARG A 103 -3.25 6.78 -5.93
C ARG A 103 -2.12 6.76 -6.95
N GLY A 104 -2.23 7.58 -7.99
CA GLY A 104 -1.16 7.73 -8.97
C GLY A 104 0.14 8.24 -8.34
N LEU A 105 0.06 9.27 -7.49
CA LEU A 105 1.20 9.82 -6.78
C LEU A 105 1.87 8.79 -5.86
N VAL A 106 1.08 8.03 -5.10
CA VAL A 106 1.60 6.97 -4.21
C VAL A 106 2.41 5.93 -5.00
N ILE A 107 1.96 5.53 -6.19
CA ILE A 107 2.71 4.58 -7.02
C ILE A 107 3.99 5.20 -7.56
N LEU A 108 4.01 6.47 -7.95
CA LEU A 108 5.26 7.17 -8.30
C LEU A 108 6.25 7.17 -7.13
N ILE A 109 5.77 7.42 -5.91
CA ILE A 109 6.60 7.38 -4.70
C ILE A 109 7.14 5.96 -4.46
N VAL A 110 6.34 4.91 -4.66
CA VAL A 110 6.79 3.51 -4.55
C VAL A 110 7.90 3.21 -5.55
N VAL A 111 7.75 3.61 -6.81
CA VAL A 111 8.79 3.41 -7.83
C VAL A 111 10.05 4.21 -7.49
N ALA A 112 9.90 5.47 -7.07
CA ALA A 112 11.03 6.31 -6.65
C ALA A 112 11.76 5.72 -5.44
N PHE A 113 11.02 5.23 -4.43
CA PHE A 113 11.59 4.57 -3.25
C PHE A 113 12.47 3.38 -3.63
N HIS A 114 11.97 2.46 -4.46
CA HIS A 114 12.76 1.30 -4.88
C HIS A 114 13.92 1.69 -5.81
N SER A 115 13.78 2.76 -6.60
CA SER A 115 14.83 3.22 -7.54
C SER A 115 16.08 3.72 -6.84
N VAL A 116 15.97 4.22 -5.61
CA VAL A 116 17.12 4.77 -4.87
C VAL A 116 17.79 3.74 -3.96
N LEU A 117 17.17 2.56 -3.73
CA LEU A 117 17.67 1.57 -2.75
C LEU A 117 19.09 1.07 -3.04
N ALA A 118 19.52 1.00 -4.31
CA ALA A 118 20.89 0.61 -4.67
C ALA A 118 21.96 1.65 -4.31
N TYR A 119 21.54 2.89 -4.05
CA TYR A 119 22.41 4.07 -3.91
C TYR A 119 22.39 4.71 -2.52
N LEU A 120 21.89 3.99 -1.51
CA LEU A 120 21.83 4.47 -0.12
C LEU A 120 23.25 4.66 0.44
N GLY A 121 23.45 5.77 1.16
CA GLY A 121 24.73 6.11 1.78
C GLY A 121 25.11 5.19 2.94
N SER A 122 24.12 4.54 3.57
CA SER A 122 24.29 3.64 4.71
C SER A 122 24.68 2.21 4.34
N LEU A 123 24.49 1.78 3.10
CA LEU A 123 24.79 0.40 2.70
C LEU A 123 26.29 0.08 2.76
N SER A 124 26.61 -1.18 3.07
CA SER A 124 27.95 -1.75 2.92
C SER A 124 28.40 -1.69 1.45
N SER A 125 29.71 -1.58 1.22
CA SER A 125 30.29 -1.54 -0.13
C SER A 125 30.50 -2.92 -0.75
N SER A 126 30.35 -3.99 0.04
CA SER A 126 30.52 -5.36 -0.43
C SER A 126 29.25 -5.90 -1.04
N ALA A 127 29.39 -6.61 -2.16
CA ALA A 127 28.29 -7.38 -2.72
C ALA A 127 27.83 -8.46 -1.74
N VAL A 128 26.52 -8.64 -1.60
CA VAL A 128 25.94 -9.59 -0.66
C VAL A 128 25.80 -10.95 -1.37
N PRO A 129 26.41 -12.04 -0.82
CA PRO A 129 26.24 -13.38 -1.39
C PRO A 129 24.78 -13.80 -1.47
N PHE A 130 24.42 -14.50 -2.56
CA PHE A 130 23.02 -14.88 -2.78
C PHE A 130 22.56 -15.99 -1.84
N ASP A 131 23.45 -16.94 -1.50
CA ASP A 131 23.14 -18.14 -0.73
C ASP A 131 23.37 -18.00 0.78
N ASP A 132 24.03 -16.92 1.22
CA ASP A 132 24.42 -16.74 2.60
C ASP A 132 23.44 -15.83 3.37
N PRO A 133 23.00 -16.24 4.58
CA PRO A 133 22.29 -15.34 5.47
C PRO A 133 23.20 -14.16 5.88
N PRO A 134 22.61 -12.98 6.10
CA PRO A 134 21.19 -12.69 6.30
C PRO A 134 20.36 -12.40 5.03
N TYR A 135 20.84 -12.70 3.84
CA TYR A 135 20.13 -12.51 2.57
C TYR A 135 19.70 -11.05 2.33
N GLU A 136 20.58 -10.10 2.55
CA GLU A 136 20.29 -8.65 2.47
C GLU A 136 19.81 -8.22 1.08
N TRP A 137 20.20 -8.94 0.01
CA TRP A 137 19.73 -8.71 -1.34
C TRP A 137 18.18 -8.75 -1.49
N ARG A 138 17.45 -9.30 -0.51
CA ARG A 138 15.97 -9.25 -0.52
C ARG A 138 15.45 -7.83 -0.41
N ALA A 139 16.11 -6.99 0.38
CA ALA A 139 15.79 -5.58 0.52
C ALA A 139 16.60 -4.71 -0.48
N PHE A 140 17.86 -5.10 -0.71
CA PHE A 140 18.84 -4.37 -1.52
C PHE A 140 19.44 -5.30 -2.59
N PRO A 141 18.69 -5.65 -3.67
CA PRO A 141 19.15 -6.62 -4.67
C PRO A 141 20.46 -6.22 -5.36
N ILE A 142 20.66 -4.93 -5.52
CA ILE A 142 21.86 -4.32 -6.10
C ILE A 142 22.39 -3.27 -5.12
N VAL A 143 23.70 -3.27 -4.92
CA VAL A 143 24.43 -2.24 -4.16
C VAL A 143 25.47 -1.62 -5.06
N ASP A 144 25.38 -0.32 -5.27
CA ASP A 144 26.33 0.44 -6.10
C ASP A 144 27.41 1.10 -5.25
N SER A 145 28.58 1.37 -5.84
CA SER A 145 29.67 2.14 -5.22
C SER A 145 29.32 3.63 -5.10
N ASP A 146 28.55 4.16 -6.07
CA ASP A 146 28.12 5.55 -6.08
C ASP A 146 26.88 5.73 -5.20
N ARG A 147 27.05 6.35 -4.04
CA ARG A 147 26.03 6.43 -2.99
C ARG A 147 25.81 7.85 -2.51
N TRP A 148 24.61 8.14 -2.03
CA TRP A 148 24.25 9.46 -1.51
C TRP A 148 23.33 9.37 -0.30
N PHE A 149 23.78 9.91 0.83
CA PHE A 149 23.05 9.88 2.10
C PHE A 149 21.67 10.58 2.05
N GLY A 150 21.44 11.49 1.12
CA GLY A 150 20.13 12.09 0.93
C GLY A 150 19.03 11.07 0.60
N PHE A 151 19.39 9.94 -0.01
CA PHE A 151 18.45 8.86 -0.29
C PHE A 151 18.03 8.09 0.97
N ASP A 152 18.91 7.98 1.97
CA ASP A 152 18.55 7.38 3.27
C ASP A 152 17.47 8.22 3.97
N ILE A 153 17.64 9.54 3.98
CA ILE A 153 16.63 10.46 4.54
C ILE A 153 15.32 10.40 3.76
N PHE A 154 15.39 10.33 2.41
CA PHE A 154 14.21 10.15 1.57
C PHE A 154 13.47 8.84 1.88
N CYS A 155 14.19 7.72 1.93
CA CYS A 155 13.61 6.43 2.24
C CYS A 155 13.01 6.40 3.66
N ALA A 156 13.72 6.94 4.64
CA ALA A 156 13.25 7.05 6.01
C ALA A 156 11.94 7.87 6.10
N TRP A 157 11.86 9.03 5.41
CA TRP A 157 10.65 9.85 5.34
C TRP A 157 9.46 9.09 4.76
N ILE A 158 9.68 8.35 3.69
CA ILE A 158 8.62 7.60 2.99
C ILE A 158 8.17 6.38 3.81
N ASP A 159 9.12 5.64 4.41
CA ASP A 159 8.84 4.39 5.13
C ASP A 159 7.89 4.57 6.32
N VAL A 160 7.95 5.70 7.04
CA VAL A 160 7.12 5.91 8.23
C VAL A 160 5.62 5.93 7.94
N TYR A 161 5.17 6.42 6.78
CA TYR A 161 3.73 6.59 6.52
C TYR A 161 3.20 5.92 5.25
N LEU A 162 4.05 5.62 4.24
CA LEU A 162 3.58 5.22 2.91
C LEU A 162 2.73 3.95 2.94
N MET A 163 3.20 2.91 3.64
CA MET A 163 2.45 1.65 3.71
C MET A 163 1.14 1.82 4.46
N SER A 164 1.12 2.55 5.56
CA SER A 164 -0.09 2.91 6.31
C SER A 164 -1.10 3.64 5.41
N LEU A 165 -0.63 4.58 4.59
CA LEU A 165 -1.44 5.30 3.61
C LEU A 165 -1.99 4.35 2.54
N MET A 166 -1.20 3.41 2.01
CA MET A 166 -1.64 2.44 1.01
C MET A 166 -2.74 1.53 1.54
N PHE A 167 -2.62 1.01 2.78
CA PHE A 167 -3.65 0.20 3.40
C PHE A 167 -4.95 1.00 3.65
N PHE A 168 -4.84 2.24 4.12
CA PHE A 168 -5.97 3.14 4.29
C PHE A 168 -6.71 3.39 2.97
N LEU A 169 -5.99 3.79 1.92
CA LEU A 169 -6.57 4.06 0.59
C LEU A 169 -7.24 2.83 -0.02
N SER A 170 -6.67 1.64 0.21
CA SER A 170 -7.24 0.38 -0.27
C SER A 170 -8.56 0.04 0.44
N ALA A 171 -8.72 0.45 1.70
CA ALA A 171 -9.90 0.20 2.50
C ALA A 171 -11.07 1.16 2.21
N LEU A 172 -10.82 2.39 1.74
CA LEU A 172 -11.85 3.42 1.49
C LEU A 172 -13.02 2.93 0.64
N PHE A 173 -12.75 2.08 -0.36
CA PHE A 173 -13.77 1.58 -1.29
C PHE A 173 -14.33 0.20 -0.90
N THR A 174 -13.85 -0.33 0.22
CA THR A 174 -14.15 -1.70 0.62
C THR A 174 -15.59 -1.83 1.11
N TRP A 175 -16.02 -0.99 2.08
CA TRP A 175 -17.36 -1.10 2.64
C TRP A 175 -18.50 -0.85 1.64
N PRO A 176 -18.46 0.21 0.82
CA PRO A 176 -19.47 0.42 -0.21
C PRO A 176 -19.55 -0.74 -1.23
N SER A 177 -18.40 -1.35 -1.54
CA SER A 177 -18.34 -2.51 -2.43
C SER A 177 -18.95 -3.76 -1.79
N LEU A 178 -18.64 -3.99 -0.51
CA LEU A 178 -19.13 -5.11 0.27
C LEU A 178 -20.66 -5.03 0.49
N ALA A 179 -21.17 -3.87 0.90
CA ALA A 179 -22.59 -3.63 1.10
C ALA A 179 -23.41 -3.86 -0.19
N ARG A 180 -22.86 -3.49 -1.35
CA ARG A 180 -23.51 -3.69 -2.65
C ARG A 180 -23.47 -5.13 -3.15
N LYS A 181 -22.35 -5.86 -2.93
CA LYS A 181 -22.09 -7.18 -3.54
C LYS A 181 -22.38 -8.36 -2.60
N GLY A 182 -22.40 -8.13 -1.29
CA GLY A 182 -22.40 -9.15 -0.26
C GLY A 182 -21.03 -9.82 -0.07
N SER A 183 -20.84 -10.46 1.10
CA SER A 183 -19.51 -10.96 1.53
C SER A 183 -18.92 -12.01 0.59
N ARG A 184 -19.73 -12.98 0.10
CA ARG A 184 -19.22 -14.07 -0.76
C ARG A 184 -18.69 -13.56 -2.10
N LYS A 185 -19.45 -12.72 -2.80
CA LYS A 185 -19.03 -12.15 -4.10
C LYS A 185 -17.87 -11.19 -3.91
N PHE A 186 -17.90 -10.38 -2.85
CA PHE A 186 -16.82 -9.47 -2.52
C PHE A 186 -15.49 -10.21 -2.30
N LEU A 187 -15.46 -11.28 -1.48
CA LEU A 187 -14.25 -12.07 -1.24
C LEU A 187 -13.76 -12.74 -2.52
N GLY A 188 -14.64 -13.33 -3.32
CA GLY A 188 -14.26 -13.91 -4.61
C GLY A 188 -13.62 -12.90 -5.56
N ASP A 189 -14.24 -11.70 -5.70
CA ASP A 189 -13.68 -10.62 -6.53
C ASP A 189 -12.31 -10.15 -6.00
N ARG A 190 -12.13 -10.09 -4.67
CA ARG A 190 -10.86 -9.68 -4.04
C ARG A 190 -9.77 -10.74 -4.21
N THR A 191 -10.11 -12.01 -4.03
CA THR A 191 -9.16 -13.13 -4.26
C THR A 191 -8.65 -13.14 -5.69
N LEU A 192 -9.52 -12.94 -6.67
CA LEU A 192 -9.09 -12.86 -8.06
C LEU A 192 -8.25 -11.62 -8.34
N ARG A 193 -8.64 -10.45 -7.79
CA ARG A 193 -7.97 -9.17 -8.08
C ARG A 193 -6.64 -8.99 -7.35
N LEU A 194 -6.43 -9.61 -6.21
CA LEU A 194 -5.18 -9.51 -5.42
C LEU A 194 -4.40 -10.82 -5.43
N GLY A 195 -5.06 -11.97 -5.34
CA GLY A 195 -4.41 -13.27 -5.27
C GLY A 195 -3.77 -13.68 -6.59
N VAL A 196 -4.45 -13.50 -7.73
CA VAL A 196 -3.87 -13.84 -9.04
C VAL A 196 -2.64 -12.96 -9.35
N PRO A 197 -2.68 -11.62 -9.19
CA PRO A 197 -1.48 -10.80 -9.33
C PRO A 197 -0.38 -11.12 -8.31
N PHE A 198 -0.73 -11.50 -7.07
CA PHE A 198 0.25 -11.95 -6.08
C PHE A 198 1.00 -13.19 -6.57
N VAL A 199 0.29 -14.22 -7.02
CA VAL A 199 0.90 -15.46 -7.55
C VAL A 199 1.76 -15.18 -8.77
N PHE A 200 1.27 -14.34 -9.69
CA PHE A 200 2.05 -13.92 -10.87
C PHE A 200 3.31 -13.15 -10.45
N GLY A 201 3.19 -12.20 -9.55
CA GLY A 201 4.32 -11.45 -9.01
C GLY A 201 5.36 -12.34 -8.35
N LEU A 202 4.89 -13.34 -7.61
CA LEU A 202 5.73 -14.30 -6.89
C LEU A 202 6.49 -15.27 -7.84
N ILE A 203 5.81 -15.78 -8.87
CA ILE A 203 6.37 -16.82 -9.74
C ILE A 203 7.14 -16.23 -10.92
N VAL A 204 6.76 -15.03 -11.39
CA VAL A 204 7.34 -14.44 -12.60
C VAL A 204 8.16 -13.19 -12.27
N VAL A 205 7.54 -12.20 -11.61
CA VAL A 205 8.20 -10.89 -11.44
C VAL A 205 9.36 -10.95 -10.44
N ALA A 206 9.19 -11.62 -9.30
CA ALA A 206 10.23 -11.68 -8.28
C ALA A 206 11.46 -12.49 -8.75
N PRO A 207 11.33 -13.71 -9.33
CA PRO A 207 12.48 -14.41 -9.89
C PRO A 207 13.19 -13.62 -11.01
N LEU A 208 12.43 -12.98 -11.90
CA LEU A 208 13.02 -12.14 -12.95
C LEU A 208 13.77 -10.93 -12.37
N ALA A 209 13.26 -10.31 -11.30
CA ALA A 209 13.87 -9.18 -10.62
C ALA A 209 15.16 -9.57 -9.87
N LEU A 210 15.22 -10.79 -9.32
CA LEU A 210 16.32 -11.22 -8.45
C LEU A 210 17.46 -11.92 -9.19
N TYR A 211 17.26 -12.29 -10.45
CA TYR A 211 18.34 -12.86 -11.24
C TYR A 211 19.58 -11.95 -11.36
N PRO A 212 19.47 -10.62 -11.55
CA PRO A 212 20.63 -9.72 -11.46
C PRO A 212 21.36 -9.77 -10.12
N ALA A 213 20.63 -9.84 -8.99
CA ALA A 213 21.23 -9.96 -7.66
C ALA A 213 22.08 -11.23 -7.51
N TYR A 214 21.58 -12.37 -8.02
CA TYR A 214 22.35 -13.60 -8.11
C TYR A 214 23.62 -13.42 -8.96
N ARG A 215 23.50 -12.80 -10.13
CA ARG A 215 24.63 -12.63 -11.08
C ARG A 215 25.78 -11.77 -10.53
N VAL A 216 25.54 -10.90 -9.55
CA VAL A 216 26.59 -10.04 -8.98
C VAL A 216 27.67 -10.86 -8.26
N THR A 217 27.27 -11.98 -7.60
CA THR A 217 28.20 -12.80 -6.79
C THR A 217 28.32 -14.24 -7.26
N ALA A 218 27.55 -14.65 -8.26
CA ALA A 218 27.54 -16.03 -8.75
C ALA A 218 28.83 -16.43 -9.49
N VAL A 219 29.35 -17.60 -9.17
CA VAL A 219 30.44 -18.25 -9.91
C VAL A 219 29.95 -18.74 -11.27
N ASP A 220 28.76 -19.38 -11.30
CA ASP A 220 28.07 -19.76 -12.54
C ASP A 220 26.84 -18.84 -12.74
N PRO A 221 26.90 -17.86 -13.67
CA PRO A 221 25.81 -16.93 -13.91
C PRO A 221 24.70 -17.50 -14.80
N SER A 222 24.67 -18.81 -15.05
CA SER A 222 23.65 -19.44 -15.88
C SER A 222 22.27 -19.40 -15.25
N LEU A 223 21.21 -19.34 -16.08
CA LEU A 223 19.84 -19.35 -15.59
C LEU A 223 19.50 -20.67 -14.88
N VAL A 224 20.09 -21.79 -15.30
CA VAL A 224 19.87 -23.12 -14.68
C VAL A 224 20.44 -23.13 -13.27
N ALA A 225 21.66 -22.63 -13.07
CA ALA A 225 22.26 -22.50 -11.76
C ALA A 225 21.43 -21.56 -10.88
N TYR A 226 21.02 -20.39 -11.38
CA TYR A 226 20.15 -19.48 -10.65
C TYR A 226 18.86 -20.15 -10.14
N ILE A 227 18.15 -20.88 -11.01
CA ILE A 227 16.90 -21.55 -10.61
C ILE A 227 17.17 -22.61 -9.53
N SER A 228 18.28 -23.36 -9.61
CA SER A 228 18.63 -24.34 -8.58
C SER A 228 18.93 -23.67 -7.23
N HIS A 229 19.67 -22.55 -7.22
CA HIS A 229 19.94 -21.77 -6.01
C HIS A 229 18.66 -21.14 -5.43
N LEU A 230 17.79 -20.57 -6.30
CA LEU A 230 16.51 -20.00 -5.89
C LEU A 230 15.60 -21.04 -5.22
N LEU A 231 15.55 -22.27 -5.76
CA LEU A 231 14.75 -23.36 -5.19
C LEU A 231 15.36 -23.94 -3.91
N ALA A 232 16.66 -23.76 -3.69
CA ALA A 232 17.35 -24.20 -2.48
C ALA A 232 17.21 -23.22 -1.29
N LEU A 233 16.73 -21.98 -1.53
CA LEU A 233 16.51 -21.00 -0.47
C LEU A 233 15.51 -21.52 0.58
N PRO A 234 15.71 -21.21 1.89
CA PRO A 234 14.80 -21.63 2.96
C PRO A 234 13.46 -20.89 2.96
N PHE A 235 13.28 -19.94 2.06
CA PHE A 235 12.07 -19.13 1.86
C PHE A 235 11.87 -18.86 0.37
N TRP A 236 10.70 -18.36 -0.01
CA TRP A 236 10.44 -17.88 -1.36
C TRP A 236 10.43 -16.34 -1.39
N PRO A 237 11.36 -15.69 -2.07
CA PRO A 237 11.43 -14.23 -2.08
C PRO A 237 10.23 -13.63 -2.82
N ASN A 238 9.57 -12.67 -2.20
CA ASN A 238 8.34 -12.06 -2.71
C ASN A 238 8.49 -10.59 -3.14
N GLY A 239 9.63 -9.93 -2.86
CA GLY A 239 9.84 -8.51 -3.19
C GLY A 239 8.66 -7.63 -2.77
N PRO A 240 8.30 -6.60 -3.53
CA PRO A 240 7.21 -5.68 -3.16
C PRO A 240 5.82 -6.31 -3.11
N VAL A 241 5.61 -7.50 -3.68
CA VAL A 241 4.26 -8.11 -3.75
C VAL A 241 3.75 -8.64 -2.40
N TRP A 242 4.58 -8.62 -1.34
CA TRP A 242 4.15 -8.93 0.03
C TRP A 242 2.91 -8.12 0.47
N PHE A 243 2.78 -6.89 0.00
CA PHE A 243 1.62 -6.03 0.28
C PHE A 243 0.29 -6.66 -0.19
N LEU A 244 0.28 -7.35 -1.34
CA LEU A 244 -0.94 -7.92 -1.91
C LEU A 244 -1.53 -9.03 -1.06
N TRP A 245 -0.70 -9.93 -0.52
CA TRP A 245 -1.21 -11.00 0.32
C TRP A 245 -1.71 -10.49 1.66
N LEU A 246 -1.00 -9.52 2.28
CA LEU A 246 -1.45 -8.93 3.54
C LEU A 246 -2.74 -8.12 3.33
N LEU A 247 -2.85 -7.39 2.22
CA LEU A 247 -4.09 -6.69 1.87
C LEU A 247 -5.24 -7.68 1.63
N LEU A 248 -4.97 -8.83 0.98
CA LEU A 248 -5.97 -9.87 0.79
C LEU A 248 -6.43 -10.45 2.14
N ALA A 249 -5.49 -10.75 3.04
CA ALA A 249 -5.81 -11.21 4.39
C ALA A 249 -6.68 -10.19 5.15
N LEU A 250 -6.34 -8.90 5.08
CA LEU A 250 -7.12 -7.84 5.72
C LEU A 250 -8.53 -7.69 5.14
N THR A 251 -8.84 -8.17 3.91
CA THR A 251 -10.21 -8.16 3.39
C THR A 251 -11.16 -9.08 4.16
N LEU A 252 -10.64 -10.02 4.96
CA LEU A 252 -11.44 -10.86 5.84
C LEU A 252 -12.08 -10.04 6.97
N VAL A 253 -11.42 -8.97 7.44
CA VAL A 253 -11.91 -8.10 8.52
C VAL A 253 -13.27 -7.48 8.16
N PRO A 254 -13.44 -6.72 7.06
CA PRO A 254 -14.74 -6.15 6.71
C PRO A 254 -15.78 -7.22 6.37
N ALA A 255 -15.39 -8.36 5.79
CA ALA A 255 -16.32 -9.45 5.51
C ALA A 255 -16.86 -10.07 6.82
N GLY A 256 -16.00 -10.24 7.83
CA GLY A 256 -16.38 -10.68 9.17
C GLY A 256 -17.26 -9.65 9.88
N LEU A 257 -16.88 -8.37 9.89
CA LEU A 257 -17.65 -7.27 10.47
C LEU A 257 -19.05 -7.17 9.83
N HIS A 258 -19.14 -7.28 8.52
CA HIS A 258 -20.43 -7.26 7.81
C HIS A 258 -21.34 -8.43 8.20
N ARG A 259 -20.75 -9.61 8.49
CA ARG A 259 -21.52 -10.82 8.81
C ARG A 259 -21.93 -10.90 10.29
N PHE A 260 -21.04 -10.48 11.19
CA PHE A 260 -21.19 -10.74 12.64
C PHE A 260 -21.39 -9.49 13.48
N ALA A 261 -20.91 -8.32 13.04
CA ALA A 261 -20.90 -7.13 13.86
C ALA A 261 -20.96 -5.82 13.04
N PRO A 262 -22.01 -5.60 12.19
CA PRO A 262 -22.07 -4.44 11.30
C PRO A 262 -22.10 -3.09 12.05
N HIS A 263 -22.58 -3.07 13.28
CA HIS A 263 -22.63 -1.86 14.14
C HIS A 263 -21.24 -1.24 14.42
N TRP A 264 -20.16 -2.03 14.41
CA TRP A 264 -18.81 -1.49 14.56
C TRP A 264 -18.41 -0.55 13.42
N VAL A 265 -18.86 -0.84 12.21
CA VAL A 265 -18.58 0.04 11.07
C VAL A 265 -19.37 1.36 11.18
N GLU A 266 -20.56 1.33 11.76
CA GLU A 266 -21.32 2.54 12.07
C GLU A 266 -20.60 3.43 13.10
N LEU A 267 -20.01 2.84 14.15
CA LEU A 267 -19.20 3.57 15.12
C LEU A 267 -17.97 4.20 14.48
N LEU A 268 -17.24 3.46 13.64
CA LEU A 268 -16.10 3.97 12.88
C LEU A 268 -16.52 5.09 11.92
N SER A 269 -17.66 4.96 11.26
CA SER A 269 -18.25 5.97 10.39
C SER A 269 -18.59 7.27 11.16
N ARG A 270 -19.18 7.14 12.35
CA ARG A 270 -19.48 8.29 13.22
C ARG A 270 -18.22 9.05 13.63
N SER A 271 -17.12 8.35 13.90
CA SER A 271 -15.84 9.00 14.22
C SER A 271 -15.32 9.85 13.04
N SER A 272 -15.52 9.38 11.80
CA SER A 272 -15.20 10.14 10.59
C SER A 272 -16.04 11.39 10.41
N SER A 273 -17.30 11.39 10.85
CA SER A 273 -18.17 12.57 10.75
C SER A 273 -17.66 13.75 11.57
N SER A 274 -17.18 13.48 12.79
CA SER A 274 -16.63 14.51 13.67
C SER A 274 -15.27 15.03 13.21
N ALA A 275 -14.56 14.26 12.41
CA ALA A 275 -13.22 14.59 11.91
C ALA A 275 -13.21 15.78 10.92
N ALA A 276 -14.34 16.10 10.27
CA ALA A 276 -14.45 17.30 9.42
C ALA A 276 -14.13 18.58 10.18
N ALA A 277 -14.70 18.73 11.39
CA ALA A 277 -14.50 19.90 12.24
C ALA A 277 -13.28 19.75 13.16
N HIS A 278 -12.97 18.54 13.59
CA HIS A 278 -11.95 18.24 14.59
C HIS A 278 -10.94 17.16 14.14
N PRO A 279 -10.17 17.38 13.04
CA PRO A 279 -9.21 16.40 12.56
C PRO A 279 -8.14 16.05 13.60
N GLY A 280 -7.79 16.95 14.51
CA GLY A 280 -6.85 16.69 15.60
C GLY A 280 -7.32 15.61 16.59
N ARG A 281 -8.62 15.53 16.89
CA ARG A 281 -9.18 14.44 17.73
C ARG A 281 -9.08 13.10 17.04
N TYR A 282 -9.36 13.07 15.73
CA TYR A 282 -9.23 11.86 14.93
C TYR A 282 -7.76 11.42 14.83
N PHE A 283 -6.83 12.37 14.67
CA PHE A 283 -5.39 12.14 14.70
C PHE A 283 -4.96 11.47 16.01
N ILE A 284 -5.35 12.04 17.16
CA ILE A 284 -4.99 11.49 18.48
C ILE A 284 -5.54 10.07 18.62
N GLY A 285 -6.80 9.83 18.26
CA GLY A 285 -7.40 8.50 18.31
C GLY A 285 -6.67 7.49 17.41
N LEU A 286 -6.34 7.88 16.18
CA LEU A 286 -5.60 7.04 15.24
C LEU A 286 -4.17 6.76 15.71
N ALA A 287 -3.45 7.78 16.19
CA ALA A 287 -2.09 7.63 16.70
C ALA A 287 -2.05 6.76 17.96
N THR A 288 -3.03 6.91 18.86
CA THR A 288 -3.15 6.04 20.05
C THR A 288 -3.42 4.60 19.65
N ALA A 289 -4.37 4.35 18.76
CA ALA A 289 -4.66 3.00 18.27
C ALA A 289 -3.44 2.39 17.56
N ALA A 290 -2.73 3.18 16.75
CA ALA A 290 -1.51 2.79 16.06
C ALA A 290 -0.38 2.46 17.06
N ALA A 291 -0.21 3.25 18.12
CA ALA A 291 0.78 2.98 19.17
C ALA A 291 0.46 1.68 19.93
N LEU A 292 -0.79 1.49 20.32
CA LEU A 292 -1.23 0.26 20.99
C LEU A 292 -1.04 -1.00 20.12
N ALA A 293 -1.16 -0.86 18.80
CA ALA A 293 -0.95 -1.95 17.85
C ALA A 293 0.54 -2.21 17.54
N TYR A 294 1.36 -1.17 17.49
CA TYR A 294 2.76 -1.25 17.08
C TYR A 294 3.72 -1.57 18.23
N LEU A 295 3.62 -0.83 19.35
CA LEU A 295 4.59 -0.93 20.45
C LEU A 295 4.80 -2.34 20.99
N PRO A 296 3.74 -3.12 21.30
CA PRO A 296 3.95 -4.47 21.85
C PRO A 296 4.75 -5.37 20.90
N LEU A 297 4.50 -5.25 19.59
CA LEU A 297 5.20 -6.04 18.57
C LEU A 297 6.62 -5.54 18.33
N ALA A 298 6.83 -4.22 18.33
CA ALA A 298 8.15 -3.62 18.16
C ALA A 298 9.08 -3.97 19.34
N LEU A 299 8.56 -3.95 20.57
CA LEU A 299 9.30 -4.33 21.76
C LEU A 299 9.57 -5.85 21.83
N ALA A 300 8.65 -6.68 21.33
CA ALA A 300 8.80 -8.14 21.36
C ALA A 300 9.71 -8.68 20.25
N PHE A 301 9.66 -8.06 19.05
CA PHE A 301 10.31 -8.58 17.85
C PHE A 301 11.35 -7.64 17.25
N THR A 302 11.61 -6.52 17.85
CA THR A 302 12.34 -5.36 17.30
C THR A 302 11.63 -4.72 16.10
N PRO A 303 11.87 -3.42 15.82
CA PRO A 303 11.26 -2.73 14.67
C PRO A 303 11.59 -3.34 13.31
N TRP A 304 12.73 -4.01 13.19
CA TRP A 304 13.34 -4.41 11.92
C TRP A 304 13.15 -5.88 11.55
N ARG A 305 12.70 -6.72 12.48
CA ARG A 305 12.65 -8.16 12.27
C ARG A 305 11.60 -8.58 11.25
N TRP A 306 12.04 -9.29 10.23
CA TRP A 306 11.18 -9.95 9.26
C TRP A 306 10.91 -11.40 9.66
N SER A 307 9.69 -11.84 9.39
CA SER A 307 9.29 -13.26 9.43
C SER A 307 9.03 -13.74 8.02
N GLU A 308 9.49 -14.94 7.73
CA GLU A 308 9.39 -15.56 6.41
C GLU A 308 8.87 -16.98 6.56
N HIS A 309 7.68 -17.21 6.03
CA HIS A 309 7.05 -18.52 5.98
C HIS A 309 6.67 -18.82 4.53
N GLY A 310 7.57 -19.50 3.81
CA GLY A 310 7.43 -19.69 2.36
C GLY A 310 7.36 -18.35 1.65
N PRO A 311 6.27 -18.10 0.88
CA PRO A 311 6.08 -16.82 0.16
C PRO A 311 5.49 -15.69 1.02
N LEU A 312 5.18 -15.94 2.30
CA LEU A 312 4.52 -14.97 3.17
C LEU A 312 5.56 -14.28 4.06
N ALA A 313 6.25 -13.28 3.50
CA ALA A 313 7.15 -12.44 4.26
C ALA A 313 6.42 -11.21 4.78
N LEU A 314 6.71 -10.82 6.02
CA LEU A 314 6.24 -9.57 6.63
C LEU A 314 7.16 -9.11 7.76
N GLN A 315 7.20 -7.82 7.99
CA GLN A 315 7.89 -7.23 9.14
C GLN A 315 7.01 -7.37 10.38
N LEU A 316 7.51 -8.09 11.41
CA LEU A 316 6.70 -8.54 12.55
C LEU A 316 6.11 -7.41 13.39
N SER A 317 6.77 -6.26 13.47
CA SER A 317 6.30 -5.09 14.22
C SER A 317 5.09 -4.39 13.58
N ARG A 318 4.85 -4.52 12.28
CA ARG A 318 3.97 -3.64 11.50
C ARG A 318 2.57 -4.16 11.13
N PRO A 319 2.23 -5.46 11.14
CA PRO A 319 0.95 -5.95 10.60
C PRO A 319 -0.28 -5.35 11.28
N LEU A 320 -0.26 -5.25 12.63
CA LEU A 320 -1.35 -4.65 13.38
C LEU A 320 -1.44 -3.13 13.17
N LEU A 321 -0.30 -2.45 13.01
CA LEU A 321 -0.26 -1.03 12.61
C LEU A 321 -1.01 -0.84 11.29
N TYR A 322 -0.69 -1.63 10.27
CA TYR A 322 -1.36 -1.54 8.97
C TYR A 322 -2.85 -1.89 9.05
N ALA A 323 -3.23 -2.85 9.91
CA ALA A 323 -4.62 -3.18 10.18
C ALA A 323 -5.40 -2.00 10.78
N VAL A 324 -4.80 -1.22 11.68
CA VAL A 324 -5.41 0.00 12.25
C VAL A 324 -5.72 1.00 11.15
N TYR A 325 -4.77 1.31 10.26
CA TYR A 325 -5.01 2.23 9.14
C TYR A 325 -6.03 1.67 8.13
N TYR A 326 -6.02 0.37 7.89
CA TYR A 326 -7.03 -0.28 7.05
C TYR A 326 -8.44 -0.13 7.65
N VAL A 327 -8.60 -0.39 8.94
CA VAL A 327 -9.90 -0.24 9.66
C VAL A 327 -10.33 1.23 9.70
N ALA A 328 -9.40 2.16 9.91
CA ALA A 328 -9.68 3.59 9.82
C ALA A 328 -10.20 3.98 8.42
N GLY A 329 -9.54 3.49 7.35
CA GLY A 329 -9.99 3.68 5.97
C GLY A 329 -11.36 3.08 5.69
N LEU A 330 -11.68 1.92 6.31
CA LEU A 330 -13.00 1.29 6.22
C LEU A 330 -14.10 2.21 6.81
N GLY A 331 -13.88 2.77 7.99
CA GLY A 331 -14.82 3.69 8.64
C GLY A 331 -15.02 4.98 7.87
N VAL A 332 -13.93 5.57 7.36
CA VAL A 332 -13.99 6.79 6.53
C VAL A 332 -14.71 6.51 5.21
N GLY A 333 -14.43 5.40 4.56
CA GLY A 333 -15.10 4.99 3.33
C GLY A 333 -16.59 4.66 3.52
N ALA A 334 -16.97 4.11 4.68
CA ALA A 334 -18.37 3.85 5.03
C ALA A 334 -19.16 5.15 5.27
N TYR A 335 -18.51 6.18 5.82
CA TYR A 335 -19.14 7.50 6.00
C TYR A 335 -19.33 8.23 4.67
N GLY A 336 -18.38 8.13 3.76
CA GLY A 336 -18.41 8.72 2.43
C GLY A 336 -17.12 9.44 2.04
N LEU A 337 -16.76 9.33 0.77
CA LEU A 337 -15.49 9.84 0.22
C LEU A 337 -15.46 11.38 0.07
N GLU A 338 -16.60 12.03 0.20
CA GLU A 338 -16.79 13.46 -0.09
C GLU A 338 -17.08 14.28 1.17
N ARG A 339 -17.05 13.64 2.33
CA ARG A 339 -17.45 14.26 3.62
C ARG A 339 -16.58 13.76 4.76
N GLY A 340 -16.79 14.33 5.93
CA GLY A 340 -16.04 13.96 7.12
C GLY A 340 -14.57 14.33 6.99
N LEU A 341 -13.69 13.38 7.25
CA LEU A 341 -12.25 13.59 7.17
C LEU A 341 -11.79 13.99 5.74
N LEU A 342 -12.46 13.51 4.71
CA LEU A 342 -12.08 13.69 3.30
C LEU A 342 -12.77 14.87 2.62
N ALA A 343 -13.49 15.71 3.34
CA ALA A 343 -14.08 16.92 2.78
C ALA A 343 -12.99 17.86 2.24
N ALA A 344 -13.12 18.27 0.95
CA ALA A 344 -12.10 19.10 0.29
C ALA A 344 -11.99 20.50 0.92
N ASP A 345 -13.09 21.00 1.51
CA ASP A 345 -13.16 22.27 2.25
C ASP A 345 -12.96 22.07 3.76
N GLY A 346 -12.74 20.84 4.23
CA GLY A 346 -12.59 20.47 5.64
C GLY A 346 -11.36 21.08 6.30
N MET A 347 -11.35 21.08 7.64
CA MET A 347 -10.24 21.60 8.43
C MET A 347 -8.91 20.85 8.17
N LEU A 348 -8.96 19.59 7.74
CA LEU A 348 -7.77 18.85 7.35
C LEU A 348 -7.07 19.52 6.16
N ALA A 349 -7.79 19.75 5.06
CA ALA A 349 -7.26 20.38 3.86
C ALA A 349 -6.83 21.83 4.09
N ARG A 350 -7.61 22.60 4.86
CA ARG A 350 -7.32 24.01 5.16
C ARG A 350 -6.04 24.17 5.99
N ARG A 351 -5.73 23.25 6.90
CA ARG A 351 -4.56 23.28 7.80
C ARG A 351 -3.40 22.42 7.32
N TRP A 352 -3.25 22.22 6.00
CA TRP A 352 -2.19 21.40 5.45
C TRP A 352 -0.77 21.78 5.93
N SER A 353 -0.49 23.08 6.10
CA SER A 353 0.80 23.58 6.60
C SER A 353 1.08 23.20 8.06
N VAL A 354 0.04 23.18 8.90
CA VAL A 354 0.16 22.70 10.29
C VAL A 354 0.51 21.21 10.29
N TRP A 355 -0.11 20.41 9.43
CA TRP A 355 0.18 18.99 9.30
C TRP A 355 1.59 18.73 8.73
N LEU A 356 2.05 19.58 7.81
CA LEU A 356 3.44 19.53 7.33
C LEU A 356 4.42 19.80 8.47
N ALA A 357 4.21 20.88 9.24
CA ALA A 357 5.08 21.22 10.37
C ALA A 357 5.08 20.11 11.44
N CYS A 358 3.92 19.54 11.74
CA CYS A 358 3.79 18.41 12.67
C CYS A 358 4.54 17.17 12.14
N ALA A 359 4.39 16.83 10.84
CA ALA A 359 5.07 15.70 10.23
C ALA A 359 6.60 15.87 10.24
N LEU A 360 7.11 17.07 9.92
CA LEU A 360 8.54 17.35 9.98
C LEU A 360 9.07 17.27 11.41
N ALA A 361 8.38 17.86 12.38
CA ALA A 361 8.80 17.83 13.78
C ALA A 361 8.84 16.39 14.33
N CYS A 362 7.77 15.59 14.10
CA CYS A 362 7.73 14.19 14.53
C CYS A 362 8.78 13.33 13.82
N PHE A 363 9.04 13.58 12.54
CA PHE A 363 10.06 12.89 11.78
C PHE A 363 11.48 13.18 12.30
N LEU A 364 11.80 14.45 12.55
CA LEU A 364 13.10 14.84 13.11
C LEU A 364 13.28 14.26 14.52
N LEU A 365 12.22 14.25 15.34
CA LEU A 365 12.24 13.60 16.65
C LEU A 365 12.52 12.11 16.52
N TRP A 366 11.84 11.41 15.60
CA TRP A 366 12.05 9.99 15.37
C TRP A 366 13.46 9.68 14.89
N ILE A 367 13.98 10.41 13.89
CA ILE A 367 15.37 10.22 13.44
C ILE A 367 16.36 10.44 14.58
N GLY A 368 16.17 11.51 15.36
CA GLY A 368 17.07 11.84 16.48
C GLY A 368 17.08 10.74 17.56
N LEU A 369 15.88 10.27 17.98
CA LEU A 369 15.78 9.21 18.98
C LEU A 369 16.28 7.86 18.44
N THR A 370 16.01 7.53 17.17
CA THR A 370 16.51 6.31 16.53
C THR A 370 18.04 6.34 16.42
N ALA A 371 18.62 7.44 15.95
CA ALA A 371 20.07 7.60 15.89
C ALA A 371 20.72 7.48 17.28
N LEU A 372 20.07 8.04 18.31
CA LEU A 372 20.54 7.91 19.69
C LEU A 372 20.43 6.45 20.19
N THR A 373 19.33 5.75 19.87
CA THR A 373 19.17 4.34 20.22
C THR A 373 20.26 3.49 19.58
N LEU A 374 20.56 3.69 18.30
CA LEU A 374 21.61 3.00 17.57
C LEU A 374 23.02 3.30 18.13
N ALA A 375 23.26 4.51 18.64
CA ALA A 375 24.54 4.86 19.25
C ALA A 375 24.84 4.10 20.57
N TYR A 376 23.79 3.62 21.27
CA TYR A 376 23.94 2.75 22.45
C TYR A 376 24.11 1.26 22.09
N ALA A 377 23.99 0.92 20.80
CA ALA A 377 24.02 -0.48 20.33
C ALA A 377 23.07 -1.40 21.14
N THR A 378 23.57 -2.52 21.63
CA THR A 378 22.80 -3.52 22.40
C THR A 378 22.36 -3.04 23.80
N SER A 379 22.93 -1.93 24.31
CA SER A 379 22.68 -1.43 25.66
C SER A 379 21.73 -0.23 25.72
N ALA A 380 20.97 0.03 24.66
CA ALA A 380 20.05 1.16 24.64
C ALA A 380 19.02 1.09 25.79
N PRO A 381 18.84 2.16 26.59
CA PRO A 381 17.86 2.19 27.66
C PRO A 381 16.46 1.91 27.15
N PHE A 382 15.68 1.11 27.87
CA PHE A 382 14.30 0.76 27.49
C PHE A 382 13.42 2.00 27.19
N VAL A 383 13.55 3.05 28.01
CA VAL A 383 12.81 4.31 27.80
C VAL A 383 13.15 4.96 26.47
N LEU A 384 14.41 4.86 26.03
CA LEU A 384 14.85 5.40 24.73
C LEU A 384 14.27 4.59 23.58
N GLN A 385 14.25 3.25 23.67
CA GLN A 385 13.61 2.38 22.67
C GLN A 385 12.12 2.70 22.55
N VAL A 386 11.39 2.73 23.67
CA VAL A 386 9.98 3.12 23.70
C VAL A 386 9.75 4.52 23.12
N GLY A 387 10.63 5.47 23.44
CA GLY A 387 10.57 6.83 22.88
C GLY A 387 10.74 6.87 21.38
N ALA A 388 11.69 6.09 20.83
CA ALA A 388 11.91 5.94 19.40
C ALA A 388 10.69 5.31 18.71
N ASP A 389 10.12 4.26 19.28
CA ASP A 389 8.94 3.57 18.75
C ASP A 389 7.68 4.46 18.77
N ILE A 390 7.44 5.21 19.85
CA ILE A 390 6.34 6.18 19.92
C ILE A 390 6.54 7.28 18.86
N SER A 391 7.76 7.80 18.72
CA SER A 391 8.07 8.84 17.74
C SER A 391 7.92 8.34 16.30
N PHE A 392 8.21 7.06 16.01
CA PHE A 392 7.90 6.40 14.74
C PHE A 392 6.40 6.45 14.42
N VAL A 393 5.57 6.05 15.38
CA VAL A 393 4.10 6.09 15.21
C VAL A 393 3.59 7.52 14.99
N LEU A 394 4.12 8.49 15.74
CA LEU A 394 3.74 9.91 15.57
C LEU A 394 4.20 10.47 14.22
N ALA A 395 5.41 10.14 13.76
CA ALA A 395 5.91 10.51 12.44
C ALA A 395 5.04 9.87 11.33
N GLY A 396 4.68 8.60 11.48
CA GLY A 396 3.78 7.90 10.56
C GLY A 396 2.39 8.52 10.49
N ALA A 397 1.76 8.79 11.63
CA ALA A 397 0.44 9.38 11.69
C ALA A 397 0.43 10.82 11.14
N SER A 398 1.41 11.64 11.51
CA SER A 398 1.50 13.03 11.03
C SER A 398 1.84 13.11 9.54
N GLY A 399 2.74 12.25 9.03
CA GLY A 399 3.04 12.12 7.61
C GLY A 399 1.81 11.69 6.79
N PHE A 400 1.04 10.72 7.29
CA PHE A 400 -0.23 10.32 6.70
C PHE A 400 -1.22 11.50 6.63
N PHE A 401 -1.43 12.25 7.74
CA PHE A 401 -2.33 13.42 7.75
C PHE A 401 -1.84 14.52 6.81
N PHE A 402 -0.53 14.77 6.76
CA PHE A 402 0.04 15.72 5.80
C PHE A 402 -0.24 15.31 4.36
N MET A 403 0.03 14.06 3.97
CA MET A 403 -0.22 13.57 2.62
C MET A 403 -1.70 13.68 2.23
N MET A 404 -2.60 13.32 3.13
CA MET A 404 -4.04 13.47 2.92
C MET A 404 -4.43 14.95 2.79
N ALA A 405 -3.96 15.81 3.69
CA ALA A 405 -4.25 17.25 3.69
C ALA A 405 -3.75 17.95 2.42
N ALA A 406 -2.50 17.68 2.03
CA ALA A 406 -1.89 18.23 0.82
C ALA A 406 -2.64 17.78 -0.45
N CYS A 407 -3.00 16.50 -0.51
CA CYS A 407 -3.74 15.96 -1.64
C CYS A 407 -5.15 16.56 -1.74
N LEU A 408 -5.91 16.66 -0.65
CA LEU A 408 -7.23 17.27 -0.64
C LEU A 408 -7.16 18.76 -1.03
N ARG A 409 -6.10 19.46 -0.62
CA ARG A 409 -5.91 20.89 -0.91
C ARG A 409 -5.47 21.18 -2.33
N PHE A 410 -4.56 20.36 -2.89
CA PHE A 410 -3.87 20.65 -4.13
C PHE A 410 -4.06 19.56 -5.20
N GLY A 411 -4.56 18.39 -4.82
CA GLY A 411 -4.60 17.22 -5.71
C GLY A 411 -5.81 17.16 -6.65
N ALA A 412 -6.80 18.08 -6.56
CA ALA A 412 -7.97 18.10 -7.44
C ALA A 412 -7.66 18.68 -8.83
N ILE A 413 -6.55 18.26 -9.43
CA ILE A 413 -6.08 18.72 -10.75
C ILE A 413 -6.55 17.74 -11.82
N ARG A 414 -7.24 18.22 -12.84
CA ARG A 414 -7.57 17.44 -14.03
C ARG A 414 -6.41 17.49 -15.01
N SER A 415 -5.75 16.34 -15.21
CA SER A 415 -4.64 16.21 -16.14
C SER A 415 -4.69 14.85 -16.81
N PRO A 416 -4.59 14.78 -18.15
CA PRO A 416 -4.52 13.50 -18.87
C PRO A 416 -3.38 12.60 -18.37
N LEU A 417 -2.27 13.20 -17.94
CA LEU A 417 -1.12 12.49 -17.37
C LEU A 417 -1.49 11.79 -16.05
N PHE A 418 -2.08 12.52 -15.09
CA PHE A 418 -2.52 11.95 -13.82
C PHE A 418 -3.65 10.94 -14.01
N ASP A 419 -4.55 11.17 -14.94
CA ASP A 419 -5.61 10.21 -15.29
C ASP A 419 -5.03 8.91 -15.83
N ASN A 420 -4.06 8.98 -16.74
CA ASN A 420 -3.37 7.83 -17.30
C ASN A 420 -2.59 7.08 -16.23
N LEU A 421 -1.80 7.80 -15.42
CA LEU A 421 -1.02 7.23 -14.33
C LEU A 421 -1.91 6.51 -13.29
N SER A 422 -2.98 7.15 -12.84
CA SER A 422 -3.91 6.56 -11.87
C SER A 422 -4.63 5.33 -12.39
N ASN A 423 -4.99 5.32 -13.68
CA ASN A 423 -5.62 4.18 -14.32
C ASN A 423 -4.66 2.99 -14.47
N ASN A 424 -3.36 3.24 -14.65
CA ASN A 424 -2.31 2.21 -14.79
C ASN A 424 -1.60 1.89 -13.47
N ALA A 425 -1.93 2.57 -12.37
CA ALA A 425 -1.21 2.53 -11.10
C ALA A 425 -0.99 1.10 -10.56
N PHE A 426 -2.00 0.24 -10.62
CA PHE A 426 -1.89 -1.13 -10.12
C PHE A 426 -0.96 -2.00 -10.98
N GLY A 427 -1.03 -1.90 -12.31
CA GLY A 427 -0.13 -2.64 -13.20
C GLY A 427 1.32 -2.14 -13.07
N ILE A 428 1.53 -0.82 -12.99
CA ILE A 428 2.85 -0.23 -12.72
C ILE A 428 3.40 -0.76 -11.39
N TYR A 429 2.59 -0.78 -10.32
CA TYR A 429 2.97 -1.37 -9.04
C TYR A 429 3.40 -2.83 -9.16
N LEU A 430 2.67 -3.65 -9.90
CA LEU A 430 2.97 -5.07 -10.06
C LEU A 430 4.27 -5.32 -10.83
N LEU A 431 4.53 -4.50 -11.86
CA LEU A 431 5.56 -4.77 -12.86
C LEU A 431 6.86 -3.97 -12.68
N HIS A 432 6.89 -2.91 -11.84
CA HIS A 432 8.04 -2.00 -11.77
C HIS A 432 9.34 -2.65 -11.28
N TYR A 433 9.24 -3.66 -10.43
CA TYR A 433 10.39 -4.17 -9.69
C TYR A 433 11.43 -4.87 -10.57
N ALA A 434 10.99 -5.68 -11.54
CA ALA A 434 11.91 -6.35 -12.44
C ALA A 434 12.73 -5.38 -13.31
N PRO A 435 12.14 -4.48 -14.12
CA PRO A 435 12.93 -3.53 -14.89
C PRO A 435 13.80 -2.61 -14.03
N LEU A 436 13.35 -2.29 -12.82
CA LEU A 436 14.09 -1.46 -11.88
C LEU A 436 15.41 -2.12 -11.46
N VAL A 437 15.37 -3.37 -10.99
CA VAL A 437 16.58 -4.09 -10.55
C VAL A 437 17.52 -4.35 -11.73
N TRP A 438 16.99 -4.66 -12.91
CA TRP A 438 17.79 -4.80 -14.12
C TRP A 438 18.49 -3.51 -14.54
N LEU A 439 17.84 -2.35 -14.43
CA LEU A 439 18.45 -1.05 -14.70
C LEU A 439 19.53 -0.71 -13.66
N GLN A 440 19.28 -0.97 -12.36
CA GLN A 440 20.29 -0.81 -11.33
C GLN A 440 21.55 -1.67 -11.64
N TYR A 441 21.35 -2.94 -12.00
CA TYR A 441 22.43 -3.84 -12.38
C TYR A 441 23.19 -3.33 -13.62
N SER A 442 22.48 -2.85 -14.64
CA SER A 442 23.09 -2.35 -15.87
C SER A 442 23.92 -1.08 -15.68
N LEU A 443 23.67 -0.33 -14.61
CA LEU A 443 24.39 0.90 -14.26
C LEU A 443 25.55 0.66 -13.29
N LEU A 444 25.79 -0.57 -12.85
CA LEU A 444 26.98 -0.91 -12.06
C LEU A 444 28.25 -0.57 -12.83
N GLY A 445 29.19 0.13 -12.18
CA GLY A 445 30.47 0.53 -12.79
C GLY A 445 30.36 1.68 -13.81
N VAL A 446 29.18 2.18 -14.12
CA VAL A 446 29.03 3.36 -14.99
C VAL A 446 29.41 4.62 -14.20
N ALA A 447 30.27 5.46 -14.76
CA ALA A 447 30.77 6.68 -14.13
C ALA A 447 29.70 7.80 -14.14
N LEU A 448 28.66 7.66 -13.31
CA LEU A 448 27.59 8.64 -13.09
C LEU A 448 27.35 8.83 -11.59
N SER A 449 26.89 10.02 -11.19
CA SER A 449 26.52 10.24 -9.80
C SER A 449 25.32 9.36 -9.38
N ALA A 450 25.22 9.01 -8.09
CA ALA A 450 24.10 8.27 -7.51
C ALA A 450 22.74 8.86 -7.90
N VAL A 451 22.62 10.20 -7.90
CA VAL A 451 21.39 10.91 -8.28
C VAL A 451 21.05 10.70 -9.76
N ALA A 452 22.04 10.79 -10.65
CA ALA A 452 21.82 10.57 -12.07
C ALA A 452 21.39 9.12 -12.35
N LYS A 453 22.07 8.14 -11.74
CA LYS A 453 21.71 6.72 -11.84
C LYS A 453 20.28 6.48 -11.33
N ALA A 454 19.91 6.99 -10.16
CA ALA A 454 18.58 6.85 -9.58
C ALA A 454 17.49 7.45 -10.49
N MET A 455 17.74 8.60 -11.12
CA MET A 455 16.78 9.22 -12.06
C MET A 455 16.61 8.40 -13.34
N ILE A 456 17.67 7.80 -13.86
CA ILE A 456 17.62 6.89 -15.02
C ILE A 456 16.80 5.64 -14.66
N VAL A 457 17.09 5.04 -13.49
CA VAL A 457 16.35 3.86 -12.99
C VAL A 457 14.87 4.19 -12.79
N PHE A 458 14.56 5.32 -12.14
CA PHE A 458 13.17 5.75 -11.90
C PHE A 458 12.42 5.93 -13.23
N SER A 459 12.97 6.72 -14.14
CA SER A 459 12.30 7.05 -15.42
C SER A 459 12.16 5.81 -16.30
N GLY A 460 13.22 5.00 -16.41
CA GLY A 460 13.24 3.79 -17.22
C GLY A 460 12.31 2.71 -16.66
N ALA A 461 12.36 2.44 -15.36
CA ALA A 461 11.47 1.46 -14.73
C ALA A 461 9.99 1.88 -14.81
N LEU A 462 9.70 3.17 -14.59
CA LEU A 462 8.35 3.70 -14.73
C LEU A 462 7.82 3.55 -16.15
N PHE A 463 8.64 3.90 -17.15
CA PHE A 463 8.26 3.79 -18.57
C PHE A 463 8.03 2.32 -18.97
N VAL A 464 8.96 1.42 -18.64
CA VAL A 464 8.83 -0.01 -18.97
C VAL A 464 7.62 -0.63 -18.28
N ALA A 465 7.42 -0.35 -16.98
CA ALA A 465 6.27 -0.88 -16.23
C ALA A 465 4.95 -0.33 -16.77
N TRP A 466 4.89 0.94 -17.14
CA TRP A 466 3.73 1.55 -17.79
C TRP A 466 3.45 0.91 -19.15
N ALA A 467 4.45 0.81 -20.02
CA ALA A 467 4.30 0.21 -21.36
C ALA A 467 3.86 -1.27 -21.27
N ALA A 468 4.46 -2.04 -20.37
CA ALA A 468 4.07 -3.42 -20.10
C ALA A 468 2.62 -3.51 -19.56
N THR A 469 2.20 -2.59 -18.69
CA THR A 469 0.82 -2.52 -18.20
C THR A 469 -0.16 -2.27 -19.33
N VAL A 470 0.15 -1.31 -20.21
CA VAL A 470 -0.69 -1.01 -21.39
C VAL A 470 -0.73 -2.22 -22.34
N ALA A 471 0.41 -2.84 -22.62
CA ALA A 471 0.48 -4.02 -23.48
C ALA A 471 -0.33 -5.20 -22.93
N LEU A 472 -0.25 -5.47 -21.63
CA LEU A 472 -1.02 -6.55 -20.97
C LEU A 472 -2.54 -6.35 -21.07
N ARG A 473 -3.03 -5.13 -21.21
CA ARG A 473 -4.47 -4.88 -21.38
C ARG A 473 -5.03 -5.40 -22.71
N PHE A 474 -4.20 -5.54 -23.73
CA PHE A 474 -4.60 -6.13 -25.01
C PHE A 474 -4.69 -7.66 -24.97
N VAL A 475 -4.17 -8.29 -23.90
CA VAL A 475 -4.22 -9.74 -23.73
C VAL A 475 -5.36 -10.08 -22.75
N PRO A 476 -6.30 -10.98 -23.10
CA PRO A 476 -7.49 -11.27 -22.27
C PRO A 476 -7.19 -11.68 -20.81
N PHE A 477 -6.11 -12.44 -20.59
CA PHE A 477 -5.66 -12.79 -19.23
C PHE A 477 -4.87 -11.65 -18.59
N GLY A 478 -4.09 -10.91 -19.39
CA GLY A 478 -3.24 -9.80 -18.93
C GLY A 478 -4.04 -8.66 -18.31
N SER A 479 -5.21 -8.32 -18.86
CA SER A 479 -6.10 -7.27 -18.32
C SER A 479 -6.56 -7.60 -16.89
N ARG A 480 -6.78 -8.87 -16.55
CA ARG A 480 -7.09 -9.32 -15.19
C ARG A 480 -5.89 -9.17 -14.24
N LEU A 481 -4.67 -9.40 -14.72
CA LEU A 481 -3.44 -9.22 -13.95
C LEU A 481 -3.23 -7.75 -13.57
N VAL A 482 -3.53 -6.82 -14.47
CA VAL A 482 -3.37 -5.38 -14.20
C VAL A 482 -4.58 -4.74 -13.50
N GLY A 483 -5.51 -5.55 -13.00
CA GLY A 483 -6.56 -5.14 -12.06
C GLY A 483 -7.83 -4.59 -12.70
N GLU A 484 -8.07 -4.80 -13.99
CA GLU A 484 -9.33 -4.43 -14.63
C GLU A 484 -10.47 -5.36 -14.21
N SER A 485 -11.65 -4.79 -13.99
CA SER A 485 -12.84 -5.59 -13.72
C SER A 485 -13.47 -6.10 -15.03
N PRO A 486 -14.23 -7.23 -15.00
CA PRO A 486 -14.96 -7.70 -16.18
C PRO A 486 -15.93 -6.66 -16.77
N GLN A 487 -16.43 -5.74 -15.96
CA GLN A 487 -17.29 -4.65 -16.41
C GLN A 487 -16.52 -3.52 -17.13
N GLU A 488 -15.31 -3.22 -16.69
CA GLU A 488 -14.44 -2.26 -17.38
C GLU A 488 -13.95 -2.82 -18.72
N LEU A 489 -13.69 -4.12 -18.78
CA LEU A 489 -13.37 -4.82 -20.04
C LEU A 489 -14.54 -4.80 -21.03
N ALA A 490 -15.77 -5.04 -20.55
CA ALA A 490 -16.97 -4.99 -21.38
C ALA A 490 -17.24 -3.57 -21.90
N ASN A 491 -17.06 -2.54 -21.06
CA ASN A 491 -17.22 -1.14 -21.46
C ASN A 491 -16.09 -0.67 -22.40
N GLY A 492 -14.86 -1.12 -22.19
CA GLY A 492 -13.72 -0.87 -23.07
C GLY A 492 -13.93 -1.49 -24.45
N SER A 493 -14.39 -2.74 -24.52
CA SER A 493 -14.68 -3.41 -25.80
C SER A 493 -15.82 -2.75 -26.58
N LEU A 494 -16.85 -2.23 -25.90
CA LEU A 494 -17.91 -1.45 -26.50
C LEU A 494 -17.41 -0.10 -27.04
N ALA A 495 -16.55 0.61 -26.29
CA ALA A 495 -15.96 1.87 -26.73
C ALA A 495 -15.08 1.69 -27.97
N TRP A 496 -14.26 0.63 -28.03
CA TRP A 496 -13.48 0.26 -29.21
C TRP A 496 -14.35 -0.14 -30.40
N GLY A 497 -15.44 -0.85 -30.16
CA GLY A 497 -16.42 -1.21 -31.20
C GLY A 497 -17.10 0.01 -31.82
N ILE A 498 -17.38 1.05 -31.02
CA ILE A 498 -17.96 2.31 -31.48
C ILE A 498 -16.93 3.11 -32.29
N LEU A 499 -15.71 3.27 -31.78
CA LEU A 499 -14.62 4.00 -32.47
C LEU A 499 -14.22 3.31 -33.78
N ALA A 500 -14.21 1.96 -33.82
CA ALA A 500 -13.96 1.19 -35.03
C ALA A 500 -15.08 1.40 -36.07
N ARG A 501 -16.34 1.50 -35.65
CA ARG A 501 -17.46 1.79 -36.54
C ARG A 501 -17.45 3.25 -37.06
N GLU A 502 -17.11 4.21 -36.21
CA GLU A 502 -16.96 5.62 -36.62
C GLU A 502 -15.84 5.77 -37.63
N SER A 503 -14.68 5.12 -37.41
CA SER A 503 -13.55 5.14 -38.35
C SER A 503 -13.84 4.40 -39.69
N GLN A 504 -14.77 3.46 -39.67
CA GLN A 504 -15.21 2.74 -40.87
C GLN A 504 -16.24 3.59 -41.65
N CYS A 505 -17.16 4.24 -40.96
CA CYS A 505 -18.12 5.17 -41.54
C CYS A 505 -17.45 6.41 -42.19
N GLU A 506 -16.36 6.92 -41.57
CA GLU A 506 -15.54 7.98 -42.15
C GLU A 506 -14.76 7.54 -43.40
N ARG A 507 -14.31 6.29 -43.46
CA ARG A 507 -13.67 5.70 -44.64
C ARG A 507 -14.68 5.51 -45.79
N ASP A 508 -15.85 4.96 -45.48
CA ASP A 508 -16.90 4.74 -46.48
C ASP A 508 -17.47 6.05 -47.04
N ASN A 509 -17.52 7.10 -46.22
CA ASN A 509 -17.91 8.45 -46.69
C ASN A 509 -16.82 9.16 -47.54
N ARG A 510 -15.57 8.76 -47.49
CA ARG A 510 -14.48 9.33 -48.30
C ARG A 510 -14.30 8.61 -49.65
N GLU A 511 -14.78 7.40 -49.84
CA GLU A 511 -14.68 6.68 -51.12
C GLU A 511 -15.58 7.24 -52.24
N PRO A 512 -16.84 7.67 -52.02
CA PRO A 512 -17.65 8.19 -53.12
C PRO A 512 -17.12 9.49 -53.75
N VAL A 513 -16.38 10.32 -52.98
CA VAL A 513 -15.79 11.57 -53.50
C VAL A 513 -14.61 11.32 -54.45
N ARG A 514 -13.89 10.22 -54.28
CA ARG A 514 -12.78 9.83 -55.19
C ARG A 514 -13.26 9.22 -56.50
N ARG A 515 -14.47 8.65 -56.58
CA ARG A 515 -15.03 8.14 -57.82
C ARG A 515 -15.58 9.24 -58.76
N ILE A 516 -16.11 10.31 -58.20
CA ILE A 516 -16.68 11.43 -58.97
C ILE A 516 -15.59 12.31 -59.64
N SER A 517 -14.36 12.33 -59.11
CA SER A 517 -13.25 13.09 -59.69
C SER A 517 -12.51 12.37 -60.84
N ARG A 518 -12.75 11.04 -61.04
CA ARG A 518 -12.11 10.27 -62.13
C ARG A 518 -12.93 10.23 -63.43
N ASP A 519 -14.21 10.60 -63.40
CA ASP A 519 -15.07 10.56 -64.59
C ASP A 519 -15.23 11.91 -65.27
N ARG A 520 -14.39 12.92 -64.99
CA ARG A 520 -14.42 14.25 -65.60
C ARG A 520 -13.23 14.57 -66.51
N ASP A 521 -12.33 13.63 -66.75
CA ASP A 521 -11.23 13.81 -67.68
C ASP A 521 -11.36 12.80 -68.86
N PHE A 522 -12.41 13.02 -69.72
CA PHE A 522 -12.55 12.55 -71.06
C PHE A 522 -13.28 13.59 -71.90
#